data_78a83fa89a9ead7e5bb82c7ec4f7dd3d
#
_entry.id   78a83fa89a9ead7e5bb82c7ec4f7dd3d
#
_cell.length_a   1.000
_cell.length_b   1.000
_cell.length_c   1.000
_cell.angle_alpha   90.00
_cell.angle_beta   90.00
_cell.angle_gamma   90.00
#
_symmetry.space_group_name_H-M   'P 1'
#
loop_
_entity.id
_entity.type
_entity.pdbx_description
1 polymer ?
#
loop_
_entity_poly.entity_id
_entity_poly.type
_entity_poly.pdbx_seq_one_letter_code
_entity_poly.pdbx_strand_id
1 'polypeptide(L)'
;MRTLCYESIQWSPFIDDRPVELVAQVRAAAAAGFEGFSIDVWSLRKHLEQGGTVEELAAAIAEHGMRCMELQAMVVTEDERATLAEAVEFAGLIDVLHPDYLMTGFPGEPTDRAVANYRAAVARLPQGPRVGLEFLPNLPICDINEARAVLRRAELPDAGVVVDAWHFFHGPSQWSDLEELPIGEVAFVQFSDHPALESDDLAYEMLQRRTLPGQGQLELGRFVSVFDDKGYDGMVGVEIMSAALRELSYEEFARQAHDAAEPYWR
;
A
#
# COMPACT_ATOMS: atom_id res chain seq x y z
N MET A 1 -12.84 -14.48 -3.14
CA MET A 1 -12.48 -13.86 -4.44
C MET A 1 -11.60 -12.67 -4.10
N ARG A 2 -10.45 -12.53 -4.73
CA ARG A 2 -9.52 -11.42 -4.48
C ARG A 2 -10.14 -10.11 -4.91
N THR A 3 -9.88 -9.04 -4.16
CA THR A 3 -10.43 -7.71 -4.45
C THR A 3 -9.30 -6.84 -5.01
N LEU A 4 -9.45 -6.35 -6.24
CA LEU A 4 -8.51 -5.39 -6.80
C LEU A 4 -8.79 -4.00 -6.23
N CYS A 5 -7.73 -3.38 -5.69
CA CYS A 5 -7.76 -2.07 -5.08
C CYS A 5 -6.92 -1.09 -5.91
N TYR A 6 -7.49 0.08 -6.21
CA TYR A 6 -6.75 1.19 -6.81
C TYR A 6 -5.99 1.96 -5.74
N GLU A 7 -4.72 2.22 -5.96
CA GLU A 7 -3.85 2.91 -5.02
C GLU A 7 -3.73 4.40 -5.38
N SER A 8 -4.12 5.31 -4.48
CA SER A 8 -4.01 6.76 -4.75
C SER A 8 -2.58 7.29 -4.73
N ILE A 9 -1.65 6.58 -4.08
CA ILE A 9 -0.23 6.94 -3.97
C ILE A 9 0.42 7.17 -5.34
N GLN A 10 -0.08 6.55 -6.39
CA GLN A 10 0.41 6.71 -7.77
C GLN A 10 0.40 8.17 -8.25
N TRP A 11 -0.46 8.99 -7.66
CA TRP A 11 -0.64 10.42 -7.96
C TRP A 11 -0.33 11.32 -6.75
N SER A 12 0.35 10.77 -5.76
CA SER A 12 0.61 11.46 -4.51
C SER A 12 1.54 12.66 -4.67
N PRO A 13 1.31 13.75 -3.94
CA PRO A 13 2.27 14.84 -3.81
C PRO A 13 3.57 14.42 -3.12
N PHE A 14 3.60 13.22 -2.51
CA PHE A 14 4.84 12.60 -2.05
C PHE A 14 5.80 12.30 -3.21
N ILE A 15 5.26 12.04 -4.42
CA ILE A 15 6.05 11.68 -5.59
C ILE A 15 6.38 12.90 -6.45
N ASP A 16 5.38 13.75 -6.71
CA ASP A 16 5.56 14.99 -7.44
C ASP A 16 4.49 16.04 -7.01
N ASP A 17 4.79 17.34 -7.18
CA ASP A 17 3.92 18.43 -6.73
C ASP A 17 2.81 18.72 -7.76
N ARG A 18 1.94 17.76 -8.00
CA ARG A 18 0.73 17.90 -8.83
C ARG A 18 -0.50 18.21 -7.98
N PRO A 19 -1.54 18.82 -8.57
CA PRO A 19 -2.84 18.90 -7.93
C PRO A 19 -3.39 17.51 -7.61
N VAL A 20 -4.01 17.36 -6.43
CA VAL A 20 -4.63 16.10 -6.00
C VAL A 20 -6.13 16.19 -6.21
N GLU A 21 -6.69 15.23 -6.93
CA GLU A 21 -8.11 15.14 -7.24
C GLU A 21 -8.66 13.75 -6.85
N LEU A 22 -8.65 13.43 -5.53
CA LEU A 22 -9.03 12.09 -5.03
C LEU A 22 -10.41 11.64 -5.51
N VAL A 23 -11.41 12.54 -5.52
CA VAL A 23 -12.76 12.20 -6.00
C VAL A 23 -12.76 11.84 -7.48
N ALA A 24 -11.93 12.51 -8.31
CA ALA A 24 -11.80 12.16 -9.72
C ALA A 24 -11.12 10.77 -9.89
N GLN A 25 -10.11 10.47 -9.07
CA GLN A 25 -9.48 9.15 -9.05
C GLN A 25 -10.46 8.05 -8.63
N VAL A 26 -11.31 8.28 -7.62
CA VAL A 26 -12.39 7.34 -7.22
C VAL A 26 -13.29 7.02 -8.40
N ARG A 27 -13.77 8.05 -9.14
CA ARG A 27 -14.62 7.86 -10.31
C ARG A 27 -13.95 7.04 -11.40
N ALA A 28 -12.69 7.36 -11.68
CA ALA A 28 -11.89 6.66 -12.69
C ALA A 28 -11.66 5.19 -12.32
N ALA A 29 -11.29 4.92 -11.06
CA ALA A 29 -11.10 3.58 -10.54
C ALA A 29 -12.39 2.74 -10.62
N ALA A 30 -13.52 3.28 -10.17
CA ALA A 30 -14.80 2.60 -10.24
C ALA A 30 -15.21 2.30 -11.69
N ALA A 31 -15.06 3.27 -12.60
CA ALA A 31 -15.36 3.09 -14.03
C ALA A 31 -14.47 2.03 -14.70
N ALA A 32 -13.26 1.83 -14.21
CA ALA A 32 -12.32 0.80 -14.66
C ALA A 32 -12.63 -0.60 -14.12
N GLY A 33 -13.45 -0.71 -13.05
CA GLY A 33 -13.84 -2.00 -12.46
C GLY A 33 -13.13 -2.35 -11.15
N PHE A 34 -12.36 -1.44 -10.56
CA PHE A 34 -11.83 -1.63 -9.22
C PHE A 34 -12.96 -1.68 -8.19
N GLU A 35 -12.83 -2.59 -7.21
CA GLU A 35 -13.80 -2.76 -6.12
C GLU A 35 -13.37 -2.04 -4.84
N GLY A 36 -12.05 -1.73 -4.73
CA GLY A 36 -11.45 -1.05 -3.61
C GLY A 36 -10.69 0.22 -4.01
N PHE A 37 -10.58 1.12 -3.05
CA PHE A 37 -9.78 2.36 -3.16
C PHE A 37 -8.89 2.49 -1.92
N SER A 38 -7.59 2.65 -2.15
CA SER A 38 -6.60 2.95 -1.13
C SER A 38 -6.32 4.45 -1.11
N ILE A 39 -6.18 5.00 0.09
CA ILE A 39 -5.96 6.43 0.30
C ILE A 39 -4.60 6.63 0.95
N ASP A 40 -3.67 7.26 0.24
CA ASP A 40 -2.44 7.72 0.84
C ASP A 40 -2.63 9.03 1.62
N VAL A 41 -2.00 9.12 2.78
CA VAL A 41 -2.20 10.22 3.71
C VAL A 41 -1.70 11.56 3.16
N TRP A 42 -0.70 11.57 2.28
CA TRP A 42 -0.19 12.81 1.69
C TRP A 42 -1.18 13.41 0.70
N SER A 43 -1.81 12.58 -0.14
CA SER A 43 -2.91 12.99 -1.01
C SER A 43 -4.11 13.45 -0.20
N LEU A 44 -4.44 12.75 0.87
CA LEU A 44 -5.57 13.14 1.73
C LEU A 44 -5.31 14.50 2.42
N ARG A 45 -4.15 14.69 3.01
CA ARG A 45 -3.75 15.99 3.61
C ARG A 45 -3.84 17.11 2.57
N LYS A 46 -3.37 16.86 1.34
CA LYS A 46 -3.46 17.83 0.25
C LYS A 46 -4.90 18.14 -0.17
N HIS A 47 -5.75 17.10 -0.25
CA HIS A 47 -7.18 17.25 -0.52
C HIS A 47 -7.87 18.14 0.52
N LEU A 48 -7.56 17.93 1.82
CA LEU A 48 -8.08 18.75 2.91
C LEU A 48 -7.57 20.20 2.85
N GLU A 49 -6.28 20.44 2.52
CA GLU A 49 -5.73 21.76 2.29
C GLU A 49 -6.41 22.51 1.13
N GLN A 50 -6.88 21.77 0.12
CA GLN A 50 -7.63 22.33 -1.02
C GLN A 50 -9.10 22.60 -0.72
N GLY A 51 -9.55 22.33 0.51
CA GLY A 51 -10.92 22.59 1.00
C GLY A 51 -11.88 21.40 0.84
N GLY A 52 -11.38 20.22 0.45
CA GLY A 52 -12.15 18.98 0.49
C GLY A 52 -12.35 18.48 1.93
N THR A 53 -13.15 17.45 2.09
CA THR A 53 -13.39 16.81 3.39
C THR A 53 -13.26 15.28 3.32
N VAL A 54 -13.02 14.65 4.46
CA VAL A 54 -12.94 13.18 4.56
C VAL A 54 -14.31 12.56 4.27
N GLU A 55 -15.38 13.20 4.72
CA GLU A 55 -16.76 12.77 4.52
C GLU A 55 -17.18 12.82 3.04
N GLU A 56 -16.75 13.85 2.31
CA GLU A 56 -16.96 13.95 0.86
C GLU A 56 -16.28 12.79 0.12
N LEU A 57 -15.04 12.47 0.50
CA LEU A 57 -14.30 11.35 -0.09
C LEU A 57 -14.96 10.01 0.24
N ALA A 58 -15.36 9.80 1.51
CA ALA A 58 -16.09 8.60 1.93
C ALA A 58 -17.40 8.44 1.16
N ALA A 59 -18.15 9.53 0.99
CA ALA A 59 -19.40 9.54 0.21
C ALA A 59 -19.13 9.19 -1.26
N ALA A 60 -18.10 9.76 -1.88
CA ALA A 60 -17.75 9.47 -3.27
C ALA A 60 -17.38 7.98 -3.48
N ILE A 61 -16.59 7.39 -2.55
CA ILE A 61 -16.25 5.96 -2.59
C ILE A 61 -17.54 5.12 -2.52
N ALA A 62 -18.43 5.42 -1.58
CA ALA A 62 -19.69 4.69 -1.42
C ALA A 62 -20.66 4.85 -2.59
N GLU A 63 -20.81 6.07 -3.14
CA GLU A 63 -21.66 6.35 -4.31
C GLU A 63 -21.25 5.55 -5.55
N HIS A 64 -19.98 5.28 -5.69
CA HIS A 64 -19.44 4.47 -6.79
C HIS A 64 -19.38 2.97 -6.49
N GLY A 65 -19.97 2.52 -5.37
CA GLY A 65 -20.03 1.11 -4.99
C GLY A 65 -18.69 0.51 -4.60
N MET A 66 -17.69 1.35 -4.32
CA MET A 66 -16.36 0.94 -3.86
C MET A 66 -16.28 0.91 -2.33
N ARG A 67 -15.22 0.34 -1.80
CA ARG A 67 -14.87 0.39 -0.38
C ARG A 67 -13.53 1.08 -0.17
N CYS A 68 -13.37 1.81 0.91
CA CYS A 68 -12.05 2.18 1.38
C CYS A 68 -11.36 0.90 1.86
N MET A 69 -10.39 0.39 1.10
CA MET A 69 -9.70 -0.85 1.46
C MET A 69 -8.52 -0.59 2.37
N GLU A 70 -7.83 0.52 2.17
CA GLU A 70 -6.58 0.82 2.84
C GLU A 70 -6.42 2.31 3.13
N LEU A 71 -5.78 2.59 4.27
CA LEU A 71 -5.11 3.87 4.53
C LEU A 71 -3.60 3.64 4.58
N GLN A 72 -2.82 4.43 3.85
CA GLN A 72 -1.36 4.36 3.82
C GLN A 72 -0.71 5.75 3.90
N ALA A 73 0.41 5.93 4.54
CA ALA A 73 1.01 5.02 5.51
C ALA A 73 1.17 5.74 6.85
N MET A 74 0.83 5.06 7.94
CA MET A 74 1.15 5.57 9.28
C MET A 74 2.65 5.37 9.54
N VAL A 75 3.37 6.46 9.75
CA VAL A 75 4.83 6.46 9.94
C VAL A 75 5.18 6.24 11.40
N VAL A 76 6.07 5.27 11.65
CA VAL A 76 6.57 4.91 12.97
C VAL A 76 8.03 5.30 13.13
N THR A 77 8.37 6.03 14.19
CA THR A 77 9.73 6.50 14.47
C THR A 77 10.11 6.32 15.95
N GLU A 78 11.38 6.63 16.29
CA GLU A 78 11.82 6.73 17.69
C GLU A 78 11.21 7.92 18.45
N ASP A 79 10.71 8.94 17.76
CA ASP A 79 9.97 10.02 18.39
C ASP A 79 8.56 9.55 18.77
N GLU A 80 8.39 9.24 20.05
CA GLU A 80 7.12 8.79 20.60
C GLU A 80 5.99 9.80 20.31
N ARG A 81 6.29 11.09 20.49
CA ARG A 81 5.28 12.14 20.29
C ARG A 81 4.81 12.20 18.84
N ALA A 82 5.74 12.12 17.89
CA ALA A 82 5.42 12.12 16.46
C ALA A 82 4.61 10.87 16.08
N THR A 83 5.06 9.67 16.50
CA THR A 83 4.37 8.41 16.23
C THR A 83 2.95 8.37 16.82
N LEU A 84 2.77 8.90 18.06
CA LEU A 84 1.45 8.94 18.68
C LEU A 84 0.54 10.02 18.08
N ALA A 85 1.10 11.10 17.52
CA ALA A 85 0.32 12.10 16.78
C ALA A 85 -0.22 11.51 15.47
N GLU A 86 0.61 10.74 14.74
CA GLU A 86 0.14 9.97 13.58
C GLU A 86 -1.02 9.04 13.97
N ALA A 87 -0.87 8.26 15.05
CA ALA A 87 -1.93 7.35 15.49
C ALA A 87 -3.25 8.06 15.81
N VAL A 88 -3.21 9.26 16.38
CA VAL A 88 -4.41 10.07 16.66
C VAL A 88 -5.07 10.56 15.37
N GLU A 89 -4.28 11.03 14.41
CA GLU A 89 -4.78 11.42 13.08
C GLU A 89 -5.46 10.24 12.40
N PHE A 90 -4.75 9.11 12.29
CA PHE A 90 -5.28 7.91 11.64
C PHE A 90 -6.51 7.34 12.35
N ALA A 91 -6.60 7.44 13.68
CA ALA A 91 -7.81 7.04 14.41
C ALA A 91 -9.04 7.85 13.94
N GLY A 92 -8.91 9.17 13.78
CA GLY A 92 -9.99 10.00 13.24
C GLY A 92 -10.37 9.66 11.80
N LEU A 93 -9.38 9.30 10.97
CA LEU A 93 -9.63 8.88 9.58
C LEU A 93 -10.33 7.51 9.52
N ILE A 94 -9.91 6.55 10.36
CA ILE A 94 -10.52 5.22 10.46
C ILE A 94 -12.00 5.32 10.85
N ASP A 95 -12.36 6.21 11.76
CA ASP A 95 -13.74 6.41 12.22
C ASP A 95 -14.68 6.92 11.10
N VAL A 96 -14.16 7.56 10.06
CA VAL A 96 -14.96 8.08 8.94
C VAL A 96 -14.88 7.17 7.71
N LEU A 97 -13.69 6.68 7.38
CA LEU A 97 -13.43 5.94 6.13
C LEU A 97 -13.65 4.43 6.27
N HIS A 98 -13.61 3.90 7.49
CA HIS A 98 -13.76 2.47 7.81
C HIS A 98 -12.93 1.54 6.91
N PRO A 99 -11.59 1.74 6.82
CA PRO A 99 -10.74 0.93 5.96
C PRO A 99 -10.64 -0.52 6.45
N ASP A 100 -10.43 -1.46 5.52
CA ASP A 100 -10.16 -2.86 5.87
C ASP A 100 -8.72 -3.05 6.38
N TYR A 101 -7.78 -2.20 5.90
CA TYR A 101 -6.35 -2.27 6.22
C TYR A 101 -5.77 -0.90 6.58
N LEU A 102 -4.75 -0.93 7.41
CA LEU A 102 -3.88 0.21 7.69
C LEU A 102 -2.43 -0.18 7.42
N MET A 103 -1.80 0.44 6.41
CA MET A 103 -0.38 0.26 6.16
C MET A 103 0.46 1.10 7.11
N THR A 104 1.56 0.52 7.58
CA THR A 104 2.52 1.16 8.46
C THR A 104 3.93 0.98 7.93
N GLY A 105 4.82 1.95 8.19
CA GLY A 105 6.20 1.88 7.75
C GLY A 105 7.17 2.53 8.72
N PHE A 106 8.42 2.08 8.68
CA PHE A 106 9.55 2.61 9.47
C PHE A 106 10.57 3.24 8.52
N PRO A 107 10.71 4.58 8.51
CA PRO A 107 11.73 5.22 7.69
C PRO A 107 13.16 5.06 8.23
N GLY A 108 13.31 4.61 9.48
CA GLY A 108 14.58 4.39 10.15
C GLY A 108 14.67 3.03 10.86
N GLU A 109 15.74 2.85 11.65
CA GLU A 109 15.98 1.60 12.36
C GLU A 109 14.81 1.21 13.29
N PRO A 110 14.38 -0.06 13.28
CA PRO A 110 13.35 -0.56 14.18
C PRO A 110 13.94 -0.86 15.56
N THR A 111 14.47 0.17 16.22
CA THR A 111 15.02 0.08 17.58
C THR A 111 13.95 -0.37 18.57
N ASP A 112 14.35 -0.81 19.76
CA ASP A 112 13.40 -1.20 20.80
C ASP A 112 12.44 -0.08 21.17
N ARG A 113 12.90 1.19 21.07
CA ARG A 113 12.07 2.36 21.30
C ARG A 113 11.06 2.55 20.19
N ALA A 114 11.45 2.48 18.92
CA ALA A 114 10.56 2.61 17.79
C ALA A 114 9.50 1.47 17.78
N VAL A 115 9.90 0.25 18.10
CA VAL A 115 8.99 -0.90 18.23
C VAL A 115 8.01 -0.74 19.39
N ALA A 116 8.45 -0.19 20.54
CA ALA A 116 7.57 0.12 21.66
C ALA A 116 6.56 1.23 21.29
N ASN A 117 7.00 2.26 20.55
CA ASN A 117 6.14 3.32 20.01
C ASN A 117 5.11 2.75 19.02
N TYR A 118 5.52 1.81 18.17
CA TYR A 118 4.61 1.13 17.23
C TYR A 118 3.48 0.40 17.96
N ARG A 119 3.81 -0.44 18.95
CA ARG A 119 2.81 -1.10 19.78
C ARG A 119 1.87 -0.10 20.45
N ALA A 120 2.42 0.98 21.02
CA ALA A 120 1.63 2.01 21.69
C ALA A 120 0.72 2.80 20.72
N ALA A 121 1.17 3.01 19.48
CA ALA A 121 0.39 3.64 18.41
C ALA A 121 -0.80 2.75 18.00
N VAL A 122 -0.52 1.49 17.66
CA VAL A 122 -1.55 0.52 17.24
C VAL A 122 -2.61 0.32 18.34
N ALA A 123 -2.20 0.31 19.61
CA ALA A 123 -3.14 0.21 20.74
C ALA A 123 -4.11 1.42 20.88
N ARG A 124 -3.86 2.52 20.18
CA ARG A 124 -4.74 3.71 20.17
C ARG A 124 -5.71 3.74 18.99
N LEU A 125 -5.51 2.88 18.01
CA LEU A 125 -6.39 2.83 16.84
C LEU A 125 -7.74 2.20 17.20
N PRO A 126 -8.82 2.64 16.56
CA PRO A 126 -10.11 1.95 16.63
C PRO A 126 -9.98 0.49 16.16
N GLN A 127 -10.88 -0.36 16.67
CA GLN A 127 -11.03 -1.70 16.14
C GLN A 127 -11.58 -1.63 14.70
N GLY A 128 -11.08 -2.46 13.84
CA GLY A 128 -11.55 -2.55 12.45
C GLY A 128 -10.43 -2.93 11.50
N PRO A 129 -9.54 -2.00 11.11
CA PRO A 129 -8.54 -2.30 10.10
C PRO A 129 -7.49 -3.29 10.61
N ARG A 130 -7.12 -4.22 9.72
CA ARG A 130 -5.95 -5.05 9.95
C ARG A 130 -4.69 -4.23 9.66
N VAL A 131 -3.77 -4.20 10.61
CA VAL A 131 -2.50 -3.49 10.45
C VAL A 131 -1.55 -4.29 9.57
N GLY A 132 -0.98 -3.65 8.55
CA GLY A 132 0.06 -4.19 7.69
C GLY A 132 1.39 -3.44 7.90
N LEU A 133 2.50 -4.16 8.00
CA LEU A 133 3.84 -3.58 8.00
C LEU A 133 4.49 -3.81 6.65
N GLU A 134 4.84 -2.72 5.99
CA GLU A 134 5.55 -2.76 4.71
C GLU A 134 7.07 -2.83 4.94
N PHE A 135 7.74 -3.62 4.10
CA PHE A 135 9.21 -3.62 3.97
C PHE A 135 9.62 -2.96 2.66
N LEU A 136 10.72 -2.19 2.68
CA LEU A 136 11.24 -1.49 1.49
C LEU A 136 12.73 -1.79 1.31
N PRO A 137 13.19 -2.18 0.13
CA PRO A 137 14.58 -2.64 -0.13
C PRO A 137 15.68 -1.68 0.30
N ASN A 138 15.40 -0.37 0.33
CA ASN A 138 16.33 0.69 0.68
C ASN A 138 16.20 1.19 2.13
N LEU A 139 15.39 0.52 2.95
CA LEU A 139 15.20 0.84 4.37
C LEU A 139 15.68 -0.31 5.28
N PRO A 140 15.85 -0.08 6.59
CA PRO A 140 16.30 -1.10 7.52
C PRO A 140 15.38 -2.33 7.60
N ILE A 141 14.05 -2.15 7.46
CA ILE A 141 13.11 -3.25 7.28
C ILE A 141 13.03 -3.50 5.77
N CYS A 142 13.92 -4.36 5.25
CA CYS A 142 14.14 -4.50 3.81
C CYS A 142 13.59 -5.80 3.21
N ASP A 143 13.08 -6.71 4.04
CA ASP A 143 12.56 -7.99 3.58
C ASP A 143 11.42 -8.54 4.46
N ILE A 144 10.82 -9.63 4.00
CA ILE A 144 9.74 -10.34 4.70
C ILE A 144 10.14 -10.74 6.12
N ASN A 145 11.35 -11.23 6.32
CA ASN A 145 11.78 -11.74 7.62
C ASN A 145 12.02 -10.63 8.64
N GLU A 146 12.57 -9.50 8.21
CA GLU A 146 12.72 -8.30 9.05
C GLU A 146 11.33 -7.75 9.46
N ALA A 147 10.39 -7.63 8.54
CA ALA A 147 9.03 -7.20 8.85
C ALA A 147 8.38 -8.14 9.87
N ARG A 148 8.46 -9.45 9.67
CA ARG A 148 7.97 -10.46 10.63
C ARG A 148 8.65 -10.34 12.01
N ALA A 149 9.96 -10.10 12.04
CA ALA A 149 10.70 -9.92 13.29
C ALA A 149 10.21 -8.69 14.06
N VAL A 150 9.96 -7.57 13.37
CA VAL A 150 9.42 -6.35 13.99
C VAL A 150 8.03 -6.58 14.55
N LEU A 151 7.12 -7.21 13.79
CA LEU A 151 5.76 -7.51 14.24
C LEU A 151 5.76 -8.41 15.49
N ARG A 152 6.63 -9.42 15.53
CA ARG A 152 6.78 -10.27 16.72
C ARG A 152 7.31 -9.49 17.94
N ARG A 153 8.33 -8.62 17.75
CA ARG A 153 8.86 -7.75 18.83
C ARG A 153 7.82 -6.75 19.32
N ALA A 154 6.97 -6.25 18.43
CA ALA A 154 5.87 -5.34 18.77
C ALA A 154 4.70 -6.05 19.46
N GLU A 155 4.69 -7.38 19.51
CA GLU A 155 3.60 -8.18 20.08
C GLU A 155 2.22 -7.88 19.42
N LEU A 156 2.23 -7.78 18.08
CA LEU A 156 1.05 -7.51 17.26
C LEU A 156 0.64 -8.78 16.48
N PRO A 157 0.01 -9.76 17.11
CA PRO A 157 -0.26 -11.06 16.50
C PRO A 157 -1.29 -11.01 15.36
N ASP A 158 -2.16 -9.98 15.33
CA ASP A 158 -3.19 -9.80 14.31
C ASP A 158 -2.70 -8.97 13.11
N ALA A 159 -1.54 -8.32 13.25
CA ALA A 159 -0.89 -7.61 12.16
C ALA A 159 -0.25 -8.59 11.17
N GLY A 160 0.01 -8.10 9.95
CA GLY A 160 0.65 -8.90 8.92
C GLY A 160 1.67 -8.11 8.11
N VAL A 161 2.39 -8.82 7.25
CA VAL A 161 3.33 -8.22 6.30
C VAL A 161 2.56 -7.75 5.07
N VAL A 162 2.83 -6.54 4.60
CA VAL A 162 2.45 -6.08 3.27
C VAL A 162 3.47 -6.62 2.28
N VAL A 163 3.03 -7.40 1.30
CA VAL A 163 3.92 -8.02 0.33
C VAL A 163 3.76 -7.32 -1.02
N ASP A 164 4.59 -6.30 -1.24
CA ASP A 164 4.68 -5.62 -2.53
C ASP A 164 5.60 -6.42 -3.47
N ALA A 165 5.12 -6.69 -4.69
CA ALA A 165 5.87 -7.40 -5.72
C ALA A 165 7.19 -6.66 -6.05
N TRP A 166 7.16 -5.33 -6.23
CA TRP A 166 8.36 -4.56 -6.53
C TRP A 166 9.41 -4.69 -5.41
N HIS A 167 8.98 -4.58 -4.15
CA HIS A 167 9.87 -4.69 -2.99
C HIS A 167 10.44 -6.10 -2.84
N PHE A 168 9.64 -7.12 -3.10
CA PHE A 168 10.09 -8.50 -3.10
C PHE A 168 11.20 -8.75 -4.13
N PHE A 169 11.01 -8.29 -5.37
CA PHE A 169 11.95 -8.54 -6.46
C PHE A 169 13.23 -7.71 -6.40
N HIS A 170 13.19 -6.53 -5.77
CA HIS A 170 14.34 -5.62 -5.68
C HIS A 170 15.01 -5.62 -4.29
N GLY A 171 14.42 -6.33 -3.34
CA GLY A 171 14.94 -6.54 -1.99
C GLY A 171 15.74 -7.83 -1.84
N PRO A 172 16.23 -8.10 -0.63
CA PRO A 172 16.97 -9.32 -0.33
C PRO A 172 16.09 -10.55 -0.09
N SER A 173 14.75 -10.42 -0.06
CA SER A 173 13.81 -11.54 0.11
C SER A 173 14.04 -12.64 -0.91
N GLN A 174 13.99 -13.88 -0.46
CA GLN A 174 14.13 -15.05 -1.30
C GLN A 174 12.76 -15.70 -1.56
N TRP A 175 12.66 -16.50 -2.62
CA TRP A 175 11.45 -17.27 -2.89
C TRP A 175 11.01 -18.13 -1.71
N SER A 176 11.97 -18.74 -0.99
CA SER A 176 11.70 -19.50 0.24
C SER A 176 11.02 -18.65 1.31
N ASP A 177 11.39 -17.36 1.46
CA ASP A 177 10.79 -16.48 2.46
C ASP A 177 9.31 -16.25 2.16
N LEU A 178 8.96 -16.09 0.88
CA LEU A 178 7.59 -15.95 0.43
C LEU A 178 6.82 -17.28 0.51
N GLU A 179 7.44 -18.38 0.07
CA GLU A 179 6.86 -19.72 0.09
C GLU A 179 6.58 -20.22 1.52
N GLU A 180 7.43 -19.86 2.49
CA GLU A 180 7.28 -20.24 3.91
C GLU A 180 6.46 -19.24 4.73
N LEU A 181 6.15 -18.04 4.22
CA LEU A 181 5.32 -17.04 4.91
C LEU A 181 3.90 -17.61 5.10
N PRO A 182 3.43 -17.82 6.35
CA PRO A 182 2.07 -18.28 6.58
C PRO A 182 1.05 -17.29 6.00
N ILE A 183 0.00 -17.78 5.35
CA ILE A 183 -1.00 -16.89 4.74
C ILE A 183 -1.67 -15.98 5.78
N GLY A 184 -1.81 -16.43 7.01
CA GLY A 184 -2.33 -15.62 8.12
C GLY A 184 -1.41 -14.47 8.53
N GLU A 185 -0.11 -14.51 8.16
CA GLU A 185 0.83 -13.41 8.39
C GLU A 185 0.93 -12.44 7.20
N VAL A 186 0.27 -12.69 6.07
CA VAL A 186 0.12 -11.73 4.97
C VAL A 186 -1.03 -10.78 5.31
N ALA A 187 -0.78 -9.48 5.40
CA ALA A 187 -1.84 -8.48 5.53
C ALA A 187 -2.58 -8.34 4.20
N PHE A 188 -1.89 -7.89 3.19
CA PHE A 188 -2.34 -7.79 1.81
C PHE A 188 -1.15 -7.78 0.85
N VAL A 189 -1.45 -7.77 -0.45
CA VAL A 189 -0.45 -7.78 -1.53
C VAL A 189 -0.53 -6.48 -2.31
N GLN A 190 0.61 -5.92 -2.69
CA GLN A 190 0.69 -4.86 -3.70
C GLN A 190 1.34 -5.38 -4.97
N PHE A 191 0.88 -4.89 -6.12
CA PHE A 191 1.15 -5.51 -7.40
C PHE A 191 1.44 -4.48 -8.49
N SER A 192 2.61 -4.61 -9.07
CA SER A 192 3.09 -3.88 -10.24
C SER A 192 4.14 -4.70 -10.97
N ASP A 193 4.59 -4.22 -12.10
CA ASP A 193 5.75 -4.76 -12.81
C ASP A 193 6.85 -3.71 -12.90
N HIS A 194 8.03 -4.11 -13.36
CA HIS A 194 9.16 -3.20 -13.51
C HIS A 194 10.02 -3.59 -14.70
N PRO A 195 10.44 -2.63 -15.56
CA PRO A 195 11.43 -2.89 -16.61
C PRO A 195 12.81 -3.17 -16.01
N ALA A 196 13.81 -3.40 -16.82
CA ALA A 196 15.18 -3.47 -16.34
C ALA A 196 15.57 -2.19 -15.59
N LEU A 197 16.31 -2.32 -14.49
CA LEU A 197 16.85 -1.18 -13.76
C LEU A 197 17.76 -0.34 -14.70
N GLU A 198 17.60 0.97 -14.66
CA GLU A 198 18.45 1.92 -15.37
C GLU A 198 19.40 2.66 -14.44
N SER A 199 19.12 2.59 -13.13
CA SER A 199 19.84 3.32 -12.09
C SER A 199 20.07 2.47 -10.86
N ASP A 200 21.12 2.78 -10.11
CA ASP A 200 21.35 2.26 -8.75
C ASP A 200 20.52 3.00 -7.70
N ASP A 201 19.82 4.08 -8.09
CA ASP A 201 18.89 4.81 -7.22
C ASP A 201 17.53 4.06 -7.15
N LEU A 202 17.42 3.15 -6.19
CA LEU A 202 16.21 2.38 -5.98
C LEU A 202 14.99 3.25 -5.66
N ALA A 203 15.16 4.42 -5.05
CA ALA A 203 14.03 5.32 -4.80
C ALA A 203 13.48 5.90 -6.13
N TYR A 204 14.35 6.28 -7.06
CA TYR A 204 13.93 6.69 -8.40
C TYR A 204 13.23 5.54 -9.14
N GLU A 205 13.82 4.35 -9.16
CA GLU A 205 13.25 3.18 -9.81
C GLU A 205 11.85 2.83 -9.24
N MET A 206 11.71 2.86 -7.92
CA MET A 206 10.47 2.59 -7.21
C MET A 206 9.37 3.61 -7.50
N LEU A 207 9.70 4.92 -7.43
CA LEU A 207 8.71 6.00 -7.47
C LEU A 207 8.37 6.48 -8.87
N GLN A 208 9.22 6.18 -9.88
CA GLN A 208 9.10 6.77 -11.21
C GLN A 208 9.01 5.76 -12.35
N ARG A 209 9.43 4.49 -12.12
CA ARG A 209 9.65 3.57 -13.23
C ARG A 209 8.89 2.24 -13.14
N ARG A 210 7.97 2.10 -12.18
CA ARG A 210 7.06 0.93 -12.21
C ARG A 210 6.26 0.95 -13.51
N THR A 211 5.80 -0.22 -13.95
CA THR A 211 4.99 -0.35 -15.17
C THR A 211 3.80 -1.28 -14.94
N LEU A 212 2.93 -1.36 -15.93
CA LEU A 212 1.75 -2.22 -15.90
C LEU A 212 2.17 -3.70 -15.78
N PRO A 213 1.45 -4.50 -14.98
CA PRO A 213 1.67 -5.94 -14.90
C PRO A 213 1.75 -6.60 -16.29
N GLY A 214 2.81 -7.39 -16.51
CA GLY A 214 3.10 -8.05 -17.79
C GLY A 214 3.85 -7.18 -18.81
N GLN A 215 4.17 -5.94 -18.50
CA GLN A 215 4.98 -5.09 -19.37
C GLN A 215 6.43 -4.91 -18.89
N GLY A 216 6.79 -5.53 -17.78
CA GLY A 216 8.13 -5.51 -17.21
C GLY A 216 8.85 -6.86 -17.32
N GLN A 217 9.74 -7.10 -16.37
CA GLN A 217 10.60 -8.29 -16.33
C GLN A 217 10.42 -9.13 -15.06
N LEU A 218 9.50 -8.75 -14.15
CA LEU A 218 9.30 -9.47 -12.91
C LEU A 218 8.61 -10.82 -13.17
N GLU A 219 8.99 -11.86 -12.43
CA GLU A 219 8.39 -13.20 -12.54
C GLU A 219 6.99 -13.22 -11.89
N LEU A 220 6.10 -12.30 -12.32
CA LEU A 220 4.78 -12.10 -11.70
C LEU A 220 3.91 -13.37 -11.69
N GLY A 221 4.00 -14.19 -12.74
CA GLY A 221 3.27 -15.46 -12.80
C GLY A 221 3.67 -16.40 -11.65
N ARG A 222 4.97 -16.50 -11.32
CA ARG A 222 5.45 -17.27 -10.19
C ARG A 222 5.04 -16.64 -8.85
N PHE A 223 5.16 -15.31 -8.75
CA PHE A 223 4.75 -14.58 -7.56
C PHE A 223 3.28 -14.86 -7.22
N VAL A 224 2.39 -14.73 -8.18
CA VAL A 224 0.95 -15.00 -8.02
C VAL A 224 0.69 -16.48 -7.68
N SER A 225 1.42 -17.43 -8.32
CA SER A 225 1.21 -18.86 -8.04
C SER A 225 1.50 -19.24 -6.59
N VAL A 226 2.44 -18.56 -5.92
CA VAL A 226 2.67 -18.79 -4.48
C VAL A 226 1.44 -18.42 -3.65
N PHE A 227 0.76 -17.34 -3.99
CA PHE A 227 -0.48 -16.92 -3.31
C PHE A 227 -1.68 -17.82 -3.67
N ASP A 228 -1.73 -18.33 -4.92
CA ASP A 228 -2.72 -19.32 -5.35
C ASP A 228 -2.59 -20.61 -4.53
N ASP A 229 -1.38 -21.13 -4.40
CA ASP A 229 -1.09 -22.36 -3.65
C ASP A 229 -1.43 -22.21 -2.16
N LYS A 230 -1.33 -20.99 -1.62
CA LYS A 230 -1.71 -20.66 -0.23
C LYS A 230 -3.20 -20.38 -0.04
N GLY A 231 -3.98 -20.31 -1.12
CA GLY A 231 -5.41 -19.96 -1.06
C GLY A 231 -5.67 -18.52 -0.63
N TYR A 232 -4.77 -17.58 -1.01
CA TYR A 232 -4.96 -16.16 -0.73
C TYR A 232 -6.25 -15.64 -1.37
N ASP A 233 -7.09 -14.94 -0.61
CA ASP A 233 -8.36 -14.36 -1.06
C ASP A 233 -8.56 -12.90 -0.61
N GLY A 234 -7.46 -12.25 -0.19
CA GLY A 234 -7.45 -10.87 0.31
C GLY A 234 -7.39 -9.79 -0.79
N MET A 235 -7.06 -8.59 -0.35
CA MET A 235 -6.87 -7.41 -1.19
C MET A 235 -5.59 -7.50 -2.01
N VAL A 236 -5.65 -7.03 -3.26
CA VAL A 236 -4.50 -6.77 -4.12
C VAL A 236 -4.51 -5.30 -4.53
N GLY A 237 -3.61 -4.52 -3.96
CA GLY A 237 -3.37 -3.12 -4.32
C GLY A 237 -2.62 -3.05 -5.65
N VAL A 238 -3.19 -2.39 -6.64
CA VAL A 238 -2.50 -2.15 -7.92
C VAL A 238 -1.74 -0.85 -7.82
N GLU A 239 -0.45 -0.95 -7.47
CA GLU A 239 0.42 0.18 -7.14
C GLU A 239 1.50 0.39 -8.20
N ILE A 240 1.23 1.30 -9.15
CA ILE A 240 2.09 1.52 -10.32
C ILE A 240 2.63 2.96 -10.33
N MET A 241 3.63 3.23 -9.50
CA MET A 241 4.30 4.54 -9.47
C MET A 241 5.18 4.72 -10.71
N SER A 242 4.66 5.46 -11.71
CA SER A 242 5.27 5.61 -13.03
C SER A 242 5.15 7.04 -13.55
N ALA A 243 6.27 7.71 -13.78
CA ALA A 243 6.28 9.04 -14.38
C ALA A 243 5.61 9.05 -15.76
N ALA A 244 5.86 8.02 -16.57
CA ALA A 244 5.29 7.92 -17.91
C ALA A 244 3.78 7.72 -17.89
N LEU A 245 3.26 6.87 -16.99
CA LEU A 245 1.83 6.60 -16.89
C LEU A 245 1.06 7.75 -16.23
N ARG A 246 1.71 8.57 -15.41
CA ARG A 246 1.11 9.81 -14.87
C ARG A 246 0.86 10.91 -15.91
N GLU A 247 1.29 10.74 -17.15
CA GLU A 247 0.92 11.64 -18.25
C GLU A 247 -0.45 11.30 -18.87
N LEU A 248 -1.05 10.16 -18.49
CA LEU A 248 -2.40 9.77 -18.91
C LEU A 248 -3.47 10.52 -18.11
N SER A 249 -4.73 10.45 -18.54
CA SER A 249 -5.84 10.80 -17.64
C SER A 249 -6.06 9.74 -16.57
N TYR A 250 -6.74 10.10 -15.47
CA TYR A 250 -7.08 9.15 -14.41
C TYR A 250 -7.86 7.94 -14.95
N GLU A 251 -8.79 8.18 -15.89
CA GLU A 251 -9.62 7.14 -16.50
C GLU A 251 -8.79 6.16 -17.34
N GLU A 252 -7.90 6.69 -18.16
CA GLU A 252 -7.07 5.84 -19.02
C GLU A 252 -6.04 5.06 -18.20
N PHE A 253 -5.42 5.71 -17.20
CA PHE A 253 -4.53 5.04 -16.27
C PHE A 253 -5.25 3.92 -15.51
N ALA A 254 -6.40 4.22 -14.87
CA ALA A 254 -7.15 3.24 -14.09
C ALA A 254 -7.59 2.05 -14.94
N ARG A 255 -8.06 2.31 -16.16
CA ARG A 255 -8.46 1.25 -17.10
C ARG A 255 -7.27 0.36 -17.45
N GLN A 256 -6.13 0.93 -17.84
CA GLN A 256 -4.93 0.14 -18.19
C GLN A 256 -4.41 -0.65 -16.99
N ALA A 257 -4.39 -0.05 -15.81
CA ALA A 257 -3.91 -0.70 -14.58
C ALA A 257 -4.81 -1.90 -14.20
N HIS A 258 -6.14 -1.71 -14.26
CA HIS A 258 -7.10 -2.78 -14.01
C HIS A 258 -6.97 -3.92 -15.03
N ASP A 259 -7.03 -3.59 -16.34
CA ASP A 259 -6.96 -4.56 -17.43
C ASP A 259 -5.66 -5.39 -17.39
N ALA A 260 -4.55 -4.79 -16.92
CA ALA A 260 -3.27 -5.47 -16.81
C ALA A 260 -3.17 -6.37 -15.57
N ALA A 261 -3.77 -5.98 -14.44
CA ALA A 261 -3.69 -6.73 -13.19
C ALA A 261 -4.71 -7.88 -13.13
N GLU A 262 -5.92 -7.67 -13.65
CA GLU A 262 -7.04 -8.60 -13.55
C GLU A 262 -6.72 -10.04 -13.99
N PRO A 263 -6.02 -10.31 -15.13
CA PRO A 263 -5.72 -11.67 -15.57
C PRO A 263 -4.84 -12.47 -14.62
N TYR A 264 -4.10 -11.82 -13.73
CA TYR A 264 -3.23 -12.48 -12.76
C TYR A 264 -3.99 -12.92 -11.50
N TRP A 265 -5.07 -12.22 -11.13
CA TRP A 265 -5.69 -12.36 -9.81
C TRP A 265 -7.14 -12.88 -9.82
N ARG A 266 -7.67 -13.19 -10.99
CA ARG A 266 -9.01 -13.80 -11.17
C ARG A 266 -8.99 -15.32 -11.32
#